data_a3d838356242c46e8fd9612d1f35a79c
#
_entry.id   a3d838356242c46e8fd9612d1f35a79c
#
_cell.length_a   1.000
_cell.length_b   1.000
_cell.length_c   1.000
_cell.angle_alpha   90.00
_cell.angle_beta   90.00
_cell.angle_gamma   90.00
#
_symmetry.space_group_name_H-M   'P 1'
#
loop_
_entity.id
_entity.type
_entity.pdbx_description
1 polymer ?
#
loop_
_entity_poly.entity_id
_entity_poly.type
_entity_poly.pdbx_seq_one_letter_code
_entity_poly.pdbx_strand_id
1 'polypeptide(L)'
;MRTNTNGLAIILCLNLLTCFTARAGIDSATVNQVEQDKARESALMPHQQQYQSSRTYAKTQTLIFPEEATCRYITKVDIASEDNAKTTALLGKIAAQAPGHCLGIEGIRLLTNALQNELITQGYITSLIDIPSQSLEGGILKITLTYGKTGHIDFAPNSAVTNLWTSMPTHTGKILRLSDLEQGMANLQRLPGASAHMKLRPGEHIGESDIEIARVMDKQWQVGAWLDDAGSR
;
A
#
# COMPACT_ATOMS: atom_id res chain seq x y z
N MET A 1 -46.47 11.14 -81.96
CA MET A 1 -45.43 10.69 -81.01
C MET A 1 -45.93 10.88 -79.62
N ARG A 2 -46.38 9.82 -79.00
CA ARG A 2 -46.81 9.81 -77.57
C ARG A 2 -45.76 9.08 -76.75
N THR A 3 -44.99 9.80 -75.95
CA THR A 3 -44.00 9.27 -75.09
C THR A 3 -44.68 8.77 -73.78
N ASN A 4 -44.39 7.54 -73.47
CA ASN A 4 -45.01 6.76 -72.41
C ASN A 4 -44.33 7.10 -71.04
N THR A 5 -44.96 7.95 -70.24
CA THR A 5 -44.47 8.44 -68.96
C THR A 5 -44.78 7.53 -67.77
N ASN A 6 -45.41 6.35 -68.03
CA ASN A 6 -45.85 5.47 -66.96
C ASN A 6 -44.82 4.42 -66.49
N GLY A 7 -43.70 4.30 -67.21
CA GLY A 7 -42.65 3.33 -66.83
C GLY A 7 -41.66 3.82 -65.75
N LEU A 8 -41.51 5.13 -65.62
CA LEU A 8 -40.50 5.72 -64.71
C LEU A 8 -40.98 5.83 -63.24
N ALA A 9 -42.30 5.93 -63.03
CA ALA A 9 -42.85 6.05 -61.67
C ALA A 9 -42.86 4.73 -60.88
N ILE A 10 -42.89 3.57 -61.60
CA ILE A 10 -42.93 2.26 -60.96
C ILE A 10 -41.55 1.80 -60.48
N ILE A 11 -40.49 2.22 -61.18
CA ILE A 11 -39.09 1.90 -60.81
C ILE A 11 -38.63 2.71 -59.59
N LEU A 12 -39.16 3.93 -59.39
CA LEU A 12 -38.80 4.77 -58.26
C LEU A 12 -39.45 4.29 -56.93
N CYS A 13 -40.66 3.67 -56.98
CA CYS A 13 -41.30 3.12 -55.80
C CYS A 13 -40.75 1.78 -55.34
N LEU A 14 -40.10 1.01 -56.25
CA LEU A 14 -39.54 -0.29 -55.86
C LEU A 14 -38.21 -0.16 -55.10
N ASN A 15 -37.49 0.97 -55.26
CA ASN A 15 -36.23 1.24 -54.54
C ASN A 15 -36.42 1.84 -53.15
N LEU A 16 -37.65 2.23 -52.78
CA LEU A 16 -37.95 2.79 -51.45
C LEU A 16 -38.43 1.72 -50.44
N LEU A 17 -38.68 0.49 -50.86
CA LEU A 17 -39.16 -0.58 -49.98
C LEU A 17 -38.06 -1.53 -49.46
N THR A 18 -36.80 -1.36 -49.92
CA THR A 18 -35.69 -2.21 -49.47
C THR A 18 -34.82 -1.58 -48.37
N CYS A 19 -35.23 -0.43 -47.81
CA CYS A 19 -34.40 0.33 -46.86
C CYS A 19 -34.89 0.22 -45.42
N PHE A 20 -35.62 -0.83 -45.01
CA PHE A 20 -36.05 -0.94 -43.61
C PHE A 20 -35.97 -2.36 -43.07
N THR A 21 -34.77 -2.97 -43.10
CA THR A 21 -34.41 -4.05 -42.18
C THR A 21 -32.93 -3.98 -41.80
N ALA A 22 -32.48 -2.82 -41.36
CA ALA A 22 -31.29 -2.77 -40.54
C ALA A 22 -31.70 -3.20 -39.13
N ARG A 23 -31.80 -4.50 -38.92
CA ARG A 23 -31.71 -5.07 -37.57
C ARG A 23 -30.34 -4.71 -37.07
N ALA A 24 -30.28 -3.86 -36.03
CA ALA A 24 -29.11 -3.68 -35.22
C ALA A 24 -28.81 -5.02 -34.52
N GLY A 25 -28.22 -5.95 -35.22
CA GLY A 25 -27.48 -7.05 -34.61
C GLY A 25 -26.24 -6.39 -33.99
N ILE A 26 -26.03 -6.57 -32.70
CA ILE A 26 -24.75 -6.29 -32.07
C ILE A 26 -23.78 -7.18 -32.83
N ASP A 27 -22.98 -6.55 -33.71
CA ASP A 27 -22.01 -7.27 -34.54
C ASP A 27 -21.02 -7.98 -33.62
N SER A 28 -20.89 -9.29 -33.80
CA SER A 28 -19.86 -10.09 -33.12
C SER A 28 -18.45 -9.51 -33.28
N ALA A 29 -18.26 -8.69 -34.31
CA ALA A 29 -17.03 -7.92 -34.53
C ALA A 29 -16.78 -6.87 -33.43
N THR A 30 -17.82 -6.17 -32.96
CA THR A 30 -17.69 -5.15 -31.90
C THR A 30 -17.42 -5.80 -30.53
N VAL A 31 -18.01 -6.95 -30.26
CA VAL A 31 -17.75 -7.71 -29.03
C VAL A 31 -16.31 -8.22 -29.00
N ASN A 32 -15.84 -8.74 -30.12
CA ASN A 32 -14.45 -9.21 -30.24
C ASN A 32 -13.44 -8.06 -30.15
N GLN A 33 -13.76 -6.86 -30.62
CA GLN A 33 -12.89 -5.69 -30.46
C GLN A 33 -12.81 -5.26 -28.98
N VAL A 34 -13.92 -5.20 -28.26
CA VAL A 34 -13.95 -4.86 -26.86
C VAL A 34 -13.18 -5.89 -26.00
N GLU A 35 -13.28 -7.18 -26.33
CA GLU A 35 -12.48 -8.21 -25.65
C GLU A 35 -10.98 -8.11 -25.98
N GLN A 36 -10.64 -7.81 -27.23
CA GLN A 36 -9.24 -7.59 -27.63
C GLN A 36 -8.65 -6.35 -26.98
N ASP A 37 -9.42 -5.26 -26.86
CA ASP A 37 -8.97 -4.04 -26.20
C ASP A 37 -8.80 -4.26 -24.69
N LYS A 38 -9.70 -4.99 -24.03
CA LYS A 38 -9.53 -5.41 -22.64
C LYS A 38 -8.32 -6.33 -22.44
N ALA A 39 -8.10 -7.25 -23.37
CA ALA A 39 -6.92 -8.13 -23.31
C ALA A 39 -5.61 -7.36 -23.52
N ARG A 40 -5.62 -6.35 -24.40
CA ARG A 40 -4.49 -5.42 -24.60
C ARG A 40 -4.26 -4.55 -23.36
N GLU A 41 -5.32 -3.97 -22.81
CA GLU A 41 -5.25 -3.15 -21.60
C GLU A 41 -4.75 -3.96 -20.41
N SER A 42 -5.22 -5.20 -20.24
CA SER A 42 -4.70 -6.10 -19.20
C SER A 42 -3.26 -6.56 -19.44
N ALA A 43 -2.81 -6.67 -20.69
CA ALA A 43 -1.41 -6.98 -21.02
C ALA A 43 -0.47 -5.77 -20.85
N LEU A 44 -1.00 -4.55 -20.95
CA LEU A 44 -0.26 -3.30 -20.76
C LEU A 44 -0.27 -2.82 -19.30
N MET A 45 -1.28 -3.20 -18.55
CA MET A 45 -1.26 -2.98 -17.10
C MET A 45 -0.20 -3.89 -16.50
N PRO A 46 0.84 -3.34 -15.83
CA PRO A 46 1.73 -4.17 -15.06
C PRO A 46 0.87 -5.03 -14.14
N HIS A 47 1.18 -6.30 -14.04
CA HIS A 47 0.60 -7.16 -13.01
C HIS A 47 0.80 -6.43 -11.69
N GLN A 48 -0.20 -5.66 -11.28
CA GLN A 48 -0.30 -5.26 -9.89
C GLN A 48 -0.45 -6.61 -9.17
N GLN A 49 0.68 -7.16 -8.75
CA GLN A 49 0.66 -8.03 -7.59
C GLN A 49 -0.04 -7.16 -6.54
N GLN A 50 -1.34 -7.40 -6.41
CA GLN A 50 -2.08 -6.89 -5.26
C GLN A 50 -1.33 -7.44 -4.06
N TYR A 51 -0.41 -6.63 -3.55
CA TYR A 51 -0.01 -6.70 -2.16
C TYR A 51 -1.29 -6.37 -1.40
N GLN A 52 -2.17 -7.34 -1.32
CA GLN A 52 -3.17 -7.38 -0.27
C GLN A 52 -2.36 -7.58 1.00
N SER A 53 -1.84 -6.47 1.53
CA SER A 53 -1.63 -6.42 2.96
C SER A 53 -3.02 -6.70 3.52
N SER A 54 -3.24 -7.93 3.94
CA SER A 54 -4.36 -8.29 4.77
C SER A 54 -4.13 -7.54 6.09
N ARG A 55 -4.41 -6.23 6.07
CA ARG A 55 -4.55 -5.43 7.27
C ARG A 55 -5.80 -5.95 7.95
N THR A 56 -5.66 -7.11 8.57
CA THR A 56 -6.55 -7.48 9.64
C THR A 56 -6.29 -6.43 10.71
N TYR A 57 -7.10 -5.37 10.72
CA TYR A 57 -7.14 -4.44 11.85
C TYR A 57 -7.42 -5.32 13.06
N ALA A 58 -6.38 -5.63 13.81
CA ALA A 58 -6.51 -6.35 15.06
C ALA A 58 -7.44 -5.50 15.92
N LYS A 59 -8.66 -6.01 16.11
CA LYS A 59 -9.62 -5.46 17.05
C LYS A 59 -8.86 -5.23 18.34
N THR A 60 -8.90 -4.04 18.92
CA THR A 60 -8.19 -3.70 20.15
C THR A 60 -8.34 -4.86 21.14
N GLN A 61 -7.27 -5.63 21.31
CA GLN A 61 -7.31 -6.86 22.08
C GLN A 61 -7.38 -6.45 23.54
N THR A 62 -8.43 -6.90 24.23
CA THR A 62 -8.50 -6.72 25.69
C THR A 62 -7.39 -7.55 26.32
N LEU A 63 -6.51 -6.91 27.08
CA LEU A 63 -5.40 -7.58 27.78
C LEU A 63 -5.93 -8.24 29.05
N ILE A 64 -5.58 -9.50 29.23
CA ILE A 64 -5.84 -10.23 30.47
C ILE A 64 -4.50 -10.40 31.17
N PHE A 65 -4.28 -9.61 32.20
CA PHE A 65 -3.03 -9.66 32.97
C PHE A 65 -2.99 -10.89 33.88
N PRO A 66 -1.86 -11.61 33.91
CA PRO A 66 -1.68 -12.74 34.77
C PRO A 66 -1.59 -12.29 36.26
N GLU A 67 -2.03 -13.16 37.16
CA GLU A 67 -1.77 -12.97 38.61
C GLU A 67 -0.32 -13.39 38.88
N GLU A 68 0.46 -12.48 39.45
CA GLU A 68 1.87 -12.70 39.76
C GLU A 68 2.15 -12.52 41.24
N ALA A 69 2.90 -13.45 41.82
CA ALA A 69 3.25 -13.40 43.26
C ALA A 69 4.09 -12.15 43.61
N THR A 70 4.90 -11.68 42.64
CA THR A 70 5.70 -10.47 42.78
C THR A 70 5.23 -9.45 41.72
N CYS A 71 4.39 -8.52 42.15
CA CYS A 71 3.88 -7.48 41.28
C CYS A 71 3.84 -6.11 41.97
N ARG A 72 3.68 -5.03 41.23
CA ARG A 72 3.44 -3.67 41.71
C ARG A 72 2.15 -3.14 41.12
N TYR A 73 1.38 -2.46 41.96
CA TYR A 73 0.12 -1.84 41.52
C TYR A 73 0.41 -0.65 40.64
N ILE A 74 -0.08 -0.67 39.37
CA ILE A 74 0.13 0.40 38.43
C ILE A 74 -1.06 1.36 38.47
N THR A 75 -0.76 2.63 38.68
CA THR A 75 -1.74 3.74 38.69
C THR A 75 -1.73 4.50 37.34
N LYS A 76 -0.55 4.57 36.67
CA LYS A 76 -0.38 5.31 35.45
C LYS A 76 0.68 4.65 34.55
N VAL A 77 0.44 4.64 33.25
CA VAL A 77 1.45 4.37 32.24
C VAL A 77 1.83 5.68 31.54
N ASP A 78 3.11 5.96 31.49
CA ASP A 78 3.67 7.17 30.89
C ASP A 78 4.58 6.77 29.71
N ILE A 79 4.17 7.12 28.49
CA ILE A 79 4.92 6.77 27.27
C ILE A 79 5.62 8.02 26.75
N ALA A 80 6.94 8.06 26.89
CA ALA A 80 7.78 9.12 26.36
C ALA A 80 8.13 8.83 24.89
N SER A 81 8.00 9.82 24.02
CA SER A 81 8.40 9.73 22.60
C SER A 81 8.74 11.11 22.03
N GLU A 82 9.27 11.15 20.80
CA GLU A 82 9.51 12.42 20.09
C GLU A 82 8.20 13.15 19.74
N ASP A 83 7.10 12.42 19.53
CA ASP A 83 5.76 12.96 19.23
C ASP A 83 4.73 12.34 20.18
N ASN A 84 4.58 12.96 21.34
CA ASN A 84 3.68 12.47 22.40
C ASN A 84 2.21 12.47 21.99
N ALA A 85 1.75 13.45 21.19
CA ALA A 85 0.36 13.51 20.73
C ALA A 85 0.02 12.34 19.83
N LYS A 86 0.87 12.04 18.86
CA LYS A 86 0.75 10.90 17.95
C LYS A 86 0.84 9.57 18.70
N THR A 87 1.77 9.44 19.64
CA THR A 87 1.94 8.27 20.47
C THR A 87 0.69 7.98 21.30
N THR A 88 0.12 9.02 21.93
CA THR A 88 -1.12 8.87 22.70
C THR A 88 -2.29 8.44 21.82
N ALA A 89 -2.41 8.98 20.62
CA ALA A 89 -3.46 8.58 19.67
C ALA A 89 -3.33 7.11 19.24
N LEU A 90 -2.10 6.62 19.07
CA LEU A 90 -1.82 5.25 18.62
C LEU A 90 -1.94 4.23 19.77
N LEU A 91 -1.28 4.50 20.88
CA LEU A 91 -1.02 3.52 21.93
C LEU A 91 -1.88 3.73 23.19
N GLY A 92 -2.51 4.89 23.33
CA GLY A 92 -3.22 5.27 24.55
C GLY A 92 -4.32 4.29 24.98
N LYS A 93 -5.04 3.71 24.02
CA LYS A 93 -6.10 2.73 24.31
C LYS A 93 -5.56 1.43 24.94
N ILE A 94 -4.36 1.01 24.52
CA ILE A 94 -3.73 -0.20 25.04
C ILE A 94 -3.10 0.12 26.41
N ALA A 95 -2.37 1.23 26.50
CA ALA A 95 -1.75 1.69 27.73
C ALA A 95 -2.77 1.91 28.86
N ALA A 96 -3.97 2.39 28.53
CA ALA A 96 -5.05 2.64 29.48
C ALA A 96 -5.63 1.35 30.11
N GLN A 97 -5.26 0.17 29.63
CA GLN A 97 -5.71 -1.10 30.22
C GLN A 97 -4.85 -1.53 31.42
N ALA A 98 -3.65 -0.99 31.60
CA ALA A 98 -2.74 -1.37 32.67
C ALA A 98 -3.04 -0.74 34.04
N PRO A 99 -3.48 0.54 34.15
CA PRO A 99 -3.85 1.09 35.46
C PRO A 99 -4.95 0.30 36.12
N GLY A 100 -4.81 0.13 37.45
CA GLY A 100 -5.74 -0.66 38.24
C GLY A 100 -5.35 -2.14 38.41
N HIS A 101 -4.25 -2.57 37.77
CA HIS A 101 -3.75 -3.94 37.87
C HIS A 101 -2.42 -4.00 38.62
N CYS A 102 -2.16 -5.14 39.27
CA CYS A 102 -0.85 -5.47 39.82
C CYS A 102 -0.04 -6.15 38.74
N LEU A 103 1.00 -5.50 38.23
CA LEU A 103 1.84 -6.01 37.15
C LEU A 103 3.21 -6.43 37.70
N GLY A 104 3.58 -7.65 37.41
CA GLY A 104 4.95 -8.16 37.52
C GLY A 104 5.64 -8.21 36.18
N ILE A 105 6.64 -9.06 36.04
CA ILE A 105 7.44 -9.18 34.83
C ILE A 105 6.59 -9.62 33.63
N GLU A 106 5.71 -10.60 33.82
CA GLU A 106 4.89 -11.15 32.75
C GLU A 106 3.79 -10.17 32.31
N GLY A 107 3.16 -9.47 33.28
CA GLY A 107 2.16 -8.46 33.00
C GLY A 107 2.73 -7.27 32.23
N ILE A 108 3.91 -6.81 32.62
CA ILE A 108 4.64 -5.73 31.90
C ILE A 108 5.03 -6.20 30.51
N ARG A 109 5.54 -7.43 30.35
CA ARG A 109 5.90 -8.01 29.05
C ARG A 109 4.69 -8.12 28.13
N LEU A 110 3.55 -8.56 28.66
CA LEU A 110 2.30 -8.64 27.91
C LEU A 110 1.88 -7.26 27.38
N LEU A 111 1.91 -6.25 28.25
CA LEU A 111 1.60 -4.86 27.85
C LEU A 111 2.55 -4.35 26.76
N THR A 112 3.86 -4.53 26.95
CA THR A 112 4.90 -4.09 26.02
C THR A 112 4.73 -4.75 24.65
N ASN A 113 4.47 -6.07 24.62
CA ASN A 113 4.22 -6.81 23.40
C ASN A 113 2.96 -6.31 22.69
N ALA A 114 1.90 -6.00 23.43
CA ALA A 114 0.67 -5.47 22.85
C ALA A 114 0.90 -4.07 22.23
N LEU A 115 1.65 -3.21 22.90
CA LEU A 115 2.02 -1.90 22.37
C LEU A 115 2.90 -2.02 21.13
N GLN A 116 3.89 -2.92 21.14
CA GLN A 116 4.76 -3.19 19.99
C GLN A 116 3.97 -3.73 18.79
N ASN A 117 3.05 -4.67 19.00
CA ASN A 117 2.20 -5.23 17.96
C ASN A 117 1.29 -4.16 17.35
N GLU A 118 0.77 -3.22 18.15
CA GLU A 118 -0.01 -2.11 17.62
C GLU A 118 0.82 -1.21 16.73
N LEU A 119 2.06 -0.89 17.09
CA LEU A 119 2.98 -0.12 16.22
C LEU A 119 3.20 -0.82 14.89
N ILE A 120 3.47 -2.12 14.90
CA ILE A 120 3.65 -2.92 13.69
C ILE A 120 2.38 -2.91 12.84
N THR A 121 1.21 -3.09 13.46
CA THR A 121 -0.10 -3.06 12.78
C THR A 121 -0.38 -1.71 12.12
N GLN A 122 0.06 -0.62 12.74
CA GLN A 122 -0.04 0.74 12.21
C GLN A 122 1.06 1.08 11.17
N GLY A 123 1.93 0.11 10.87
CA GLY A 123 2.99 0.24 9.86
C GLY A 123 4.31 0.80 10.37
N TYR A 124 4.50 0.98 11.67
CA TYR A 124 5.75 1.43 12.28
C TYR A 124 6.67 0.24 12.59
N ILE A 125 7.08 -0.47 11.54
CA ILE A 125 7.74 -1.79 11.64
C ILE A 125 9.15 -1.77 12.23
N THR A 126 9.81 -0.61 12.23
CA THR A 126 11.17 -0.42 12.78
C THR A 126 11.18 0.39 14.07
N SER A 127 10.00 0.81 14.55
CA SER A 127 9.87 1.52 15.82
C SER A 127 9.91 0.54 16.99
N LEU A 128 10.52 0.96 18.09
CA LEU A 128 10.79 0.10 19.24
C LEU A 128 10.18 0.67 20.53
N ILE A 129 9.54 -0.20 21.27
CA ILE A 129 9.11 0.04 22.66
C ILE A 129 10.19 -0.50 23.60
N ASP A 130 10.67 0.33 24.50
CA ASP A 130 11.63 -0.03 25.51
C ASP A 130 11.16 0.40 26.92
N ILE A 131 11.59 -0.33 27.93
CA ILE A 131 11.31 -0.04 29.34
C ILE A 131 12.63 0.27 30.02
N PRO A 132 12.89 1.55 30.32
CA PRO A 132 14.11 1.91 31.04
C PRO A 132 14.11 1.32 32.45
N SER A 133 15.30 1.09 32.99
CA SER A 133 15.47 0.68 34.40
C SER A 133 14.80 1.71 35.30
N GLN A 134 13.81 1.26 36.12
CA GLN A 134 13.00 2.15 36.93
C GLN A 134 12.51 1.48 38.21
N SER A 135 12.19 2.28 39.23
CA SER A 135 11.43 1.83 40.41
C SER A 135 9.94 2.03 40.15
N LEU A 136 9.13 1.01 40.49
CA LEU A 136 7.67 1.06 40.35
C LEU A 136 6.97 1.40 41.67
N GLU A 137 7.71 1.87 42.70
CA GLU A 137 7.14 2.18 44.05
C GLU A 137 6.07 3.28 43.99
N GLY A 138 6.17 4.20 43.00
CA GLY A 138 5.17 5.25 42.75
C GLY A 138 3.96 4.80 41.94
N GLY A 139 3.91 3.54 41.51
CA GLY A 139 2.84 3.05 40.61
C GLY A 139 2.85 3.60 39.17
N ILE A 140 3.91 4.30 38.78
CA ILE A 140 4.05 4.86 37.43
C ILE A 140 4.98 3.96 36.61
N LEU A 141 4.45 3.38 35.54
CA LEU A 141 5.23 2.62 34.57
C LEU A 141 5.64 3.55 33.43
N LYS A 142 6.94 3.82 33.33
CA LYS A 142 7.51 4.61 32.24
C LYS A 142 7.93 3.69 31.10
N ILE A 143 7.51 4.03 29.90
CA ILE A 143 7.83 3.34 28.64
C ILE A 143 8.41 4.35 27.69
N THR A 144 9.41 3.98 26.90
CA THR A 144 10.01 4.82 25.88
C THR A 144 9.66 4.25 24.51
N LEU A 145 9.12 5.08 23.64
CA LEU A 145 8.93 4.76 22.23
C LEU A 145 9.96 5.51 21.40
N THR A 146 10.81 4.75 20.69
CA THR A 146 11.73 5.27 19.68
C THR A 146 11.15 4.98 18.30
N TYR A 147 10.81 6.03 17.55
CA TYR A 147 10.38 5.87 16.16
C TYR A 147 11.58 5.49 15.29
N GLY A 148 11.40 4.40 14.52
CA GLY A 148 12.37 4.02 13.51
C GLY A 148 12.38 5.04 12.37
N LYS A 149 13.57 5.47 11.96
CA LYS A 149 13.80 6.45 10.89
C LYS A 149 14.46 5.80 9.69
N THR A 150 14.24 6.37 8.52
CA THR A 150 14.93 6.00 7.29
C THR A 150 16.36 6.56 7.36
N GLY A 151 17.34 5.68 7.24
CA GLY A 151 18.75 6.03 7.05
C GLY A 151 19.06 6.30 5.57
N HIS A 152 20.05 5.63 5.01
CA HIS A 152 20.39 5.73 3.59
C HIS A 152 19.45 4.89 2.73
N ILE A 153 19.23 5.35 1.49
CA ILE A 153 18.48 4.62 0.48
C ILE A 153 19.36 4.47 -0.74
N ASP A 154 19.81 3.26 -1.02
CA ASP A 154 20.78 2.97 -2.06
C ASP A 154 20.35 1.79 -2.94
N PHE A 155 20.88 1.79 -4.18
CA PHE A 155 20.75 0.63 -5.04
C PHE A 155 21.84 -0.40 -4.73
N ALA A 156 21.43 -1.67 -4.70
CA ALA A 156 22.37 -2.78 -4.65
C ALA A 156 23.29 -2.77 -5.89
N PRO A 157 24.52 -3.34 -5.78
CA PRO A 157 25.41 -3.47 -6.93
C PRO A 157 24.71 -4.13 -8.14
N ASN A 158 24.99 -3.64 -9.34
CA ASN A 158 24.42 -4.12 -10.61
C ASN A 158 22.89 -3.94 -10.76
N SER A 159 22.29 -3.07 -9.97
CA SER A 159 20.85 -2.74 -10.09
C SER A 159 20.60 -1.72 -11.20
N ALA A 160 19.44 -1.83 -11.84
CA ALA A 160 18.94 -0.80 -12.75
C ALA A 160 18.57 0.46 -11.97
N VAL A 161 19.33 1.52 -12.13
CA VAL A 161 19.18 2.78 -11.38
C VAL A 161 18.01 3.60 -11.90
N THR A 162 17.32 4.28 -11.02
CA THR A 162 16.29 5.29 -11.32
C THR A 162 16.36 6.43 -10.29
N ASN A 163 15.57 7.47 -10.47
CA ASN A 163 15.54 8.57 -9.53
C ASN A 163 14.78 8.15 -8.23
N LEU A 164 15.53 7.94 -7.14
CA LEU A 164 14.98 7.56 -5.84
C LEU A 164 14.10 8.66 -5.23
N TRP A 165 14.44 9.92 -5.46
CA TRP A 165 13.66 11.05 -4.92
C TRP A 165 12.21 11.05 -5.39
N THR A 166 11.97 10.65 -6.64
CA THR A 166 10.61 10.57 -7.21
C THR A 166 9.95 9.21 -6.99
N SER A 167 10.74 8.17 -6.80
CA SER A 167 10.21 6.80 -6.65
C SER A 167 9.90 6.44 -5.21
N MET A 168 10.67 6.97 -4.24
CA MET A 168 10.51 6.63 -2.82
C MET A 168 9.77 7.76 -2.08
N PRO A 169 8.64 7.47 -1.41
CA PRO A 169 7.92 8.47 -0.59
C PRO A 169 8.64 8.84 0.70
N THR A 170 9.55 7.96 1.17
CA THR A 170 10.38 8.22 2.36
C THR A 170 11.78 8.71 1.97
N HIS A 171 12.41 9.47 2.88
CA HIS A 171 13.76 10.01 2.71
C HIS A 171 14.49 9.95 4.05
N THR A 172 15.82 10.07 4.01
CA THR A 172 16.68 10.09 5.21
C THR A 172 16.13 10.98 6.30
N GLY A 173 16.07 10.48 7.52
CA GLY A 173 15.60 11.16 8.72
C GLY A 173 14.07 11.14 8.92
N LYS A 174 13.28 10.71 7.95
CA LYS A 174 11.82 10.54 8.12
C LYS A 174 11.48 9.27 8.90
N ILE A 175 10.41 9.32 9.69
CA ILE A 175 9.88 8.13 10.34
C ILE A 175 9.52 7.10 9.26
N LEU A 176 10.08 5.91 9.37
CA LEU A 176 9.90 4.84 8.40
C LEU A 176 8.54 4.17 8.61
N ARG A 177 7.76 4.11 7.53
CA ARG A 177 6.45 3.46 7.50
C ARG A 177 6.40 2.39 6.42
N LEU A 178 5.76 1.28 6.73
CA LEU A 178 5.56 0.19 5.78
C LEU A 178 4.83 0.66 4.50
N SER A 179 3.83 1.54 4.65
CA SER A 179 3.10 2.11 3.51
C SER A 179 4.00 2.86 2.52
N ASP A 180 5.04 3.54 3.02
CA ASP A 180 5.97 4.29 2.18
C ASP A 180 6.91 3.34 1.42
N LEU A 181 7.29 2.23 2.06
CA LEU A 181 8.07 1.17 1.41
C LEU A 181 7.25 0.46 0.33
N GLU A 182 6.01 0.09 0.63
CA GLU A 182 5.08 -0.55 -0.31
C GLU A 182 4.83 0.35 -1.52
N GLN A 183 4.56 1.64 -1.30
CA GLN A 183 4.38 2.61 -2.38
C GLN A 183 5.67 2.80 -3.20
N GLY A 184 6.83 2.87 -2.54
CA GLY A 184 8.12 2.94 -3.21
C GLY A 184 8.37 1.72 -4.09
N MET A 185 8.08 0.52 -3.59
CA MET A 185 8.18 -0.72 -4.36
C MET A 185 7.25 -0.73 -5.57
N ALA A 186 6.00 -0.31 -5.41
CA ALA A 186 5.06 -0.19 -6.51
C ALA A 186 5.54 0.79 -7.60
N ASN A 187 6.12 1.92 -7.19
CA ASN A 187 6.71 2.90 -8.11
C ASN A 187 7.92 2.33 -8.89
N LEU A 188 8.80 1.58 -8.21
CA LEU A 188 9.99 0.97 -8.80
C LEU A 188 9.66 -0.15 -9.79
N GLN A 189 8.53 -0.83 -9.59
CA GLN A 189 8.02 -1.92 -10.43
C GLN A 189 6.99 -1.45 -11.48
N ARG A 190 6.69 -0.16 -11.55
CA ARG A 190 5.62 0.40 -12.40
C ARG A 190 5.84 0.14 -13.90
N LEU A 191 7.08 0.06 -14.35
CA LEU A 191 7.39 -0.17 -15.76
C LEU A 191 7.27 -1.65 -16.10
N PRO A 192 6.71 -2.02 -17.28
CA PRO A 192 6.68 -3.39 -17.74
C PRO A 192 8.11 -3.97 -17.82
N GLY A 193 8.30 -5.19 -17.32
CA GLY A 193 9.62 -5.84 -17.27
C GLY A 193 10.53 -5.33 -16.16
N ALA A 194 10.06 -4.44 -15.28
CA ALA A 194 10.79 -4.04 -14.09
C ALA A 194 10.40 -4.94 -12.92
N SER A 195 11.39 -5.49 -12.22
CA SER A 195 11.23 -6.14 -10.93
C SER A 195 12.13 -5.47 -9.90
N ALA A 196 11.69 -5.37 -8.67
CA ALA A 196 12.47 -4.80 -7.59
C ALA A 196 12.26 -5.59 -6.30
N HIS A 197 13.31 -5.64 -5.49
CA HIS A 197 13.30 -6.19 -4.14
C HIS A 197 13.97 -5.19 -3.21
N MET A 198 13.50 -5.13 -1.98
CA MET A 198 14.01 -4.21 -0.97
C MET A 198 14.47 -5.00 0.26
N LYS A 199 15.59 -4.59 0.83
CA LYS A 199 16.11 -5.11 2.10
C LYS A 199 16.31 -3.95 3.05
N LEU A 200 15.84 -4.12 4.29
CA LEU A 200 16.14 -3.23 5.39
C LEU A 200 17.39 -3.73 6.12
N ARG A 201 18.30 -2.81 6.42
CA ARG A 201 19.52 -3.06 7.21
C ARG A 201 19.57 -2.07 8.37
N PRO A 202 20.23 -2.39 9.47
CA PRO A 202 20.53 -1.39 10.48
C PRO A 202 21.29 -0.22 9.86
N GLY A 203 20.88 1.01 10.16
CA GLY A 203 21.55 2.22 9.73
C GLY A 203 22.77 2.55 10.61
N GLU A 204 23.39 3.69 10.33
CA GLU A 204 24.58 4.16 11.05
C GLU A 204 24.26 4.56 12.51
N HIS A 205 23.05 5.13 12.73
CA HIS A 205 22.62 5.57 14.04
C HIS A 205 21.54 4.64 14.64
N ILE A 206 21.47 4.61 15.96
CA ILE A 206 20.45 3.83 16.67
C ILE A 206 19.05 4.32 16.26
N GLY A 207 18.18 3.38 15.88
CA GLY A 207 16.82 3.68 15.42
C GLY A 207 16.73 4.02 13.94
N GLU A 208 17.83 4.02 13.19
CA GLU A 208 17.83 4.17 11.73
C GLU A 208 17.83 2.82 11.02
N SER A 209 17.21 2.80 9.86
CA SER A 209 17.20 1.65 8.96
C SER A 209 17.57 2.09 7.55
N ASP A 210 18.62 1.50 7.01
CA ASP A 210 19.03 1.69 5.63
C ASP A 210 18.19 0.79 4.71
N ILE A 211 17.91 1.31 3.52
CA ILE A 211 17.10 0.64 2.51
C ILE A 211 17.97 0.33 1.31
N GLU A 212 18.25 -0.96 1.09
CA GLU A 212 18.95 -1.43 -0.10
C GLU A 212 17.94 -1.94 -1.13
N ILE A 213 17.99 -1.42 -2.36
CA ILE A 213 17.07 -1.72 -3.45
C ILE A 213 17.79 -2.49 -4.54
N ALA A 214 17.40 -3.73 -4.78
CA ALA A 214 17.82 -4.51 -5.94
C ALA A 214 16.73 -4.40 -7.01
N ARG A 215 17.04 -3.75 -8.14
CA ARG A 215 16.10 -3.56 -9.27
C ARG A 215 16.68 -4.14 -10.54
N VAL A 216 15.88 -4.96 -11.21
CA VAL A 216 16.21 -5.54 -12.52
C VAL A 216 15.22 -4.99 -13.54
N MET A 217 15.69 -4.77 -14.75
CA MET A 217 14.88 -4.29 -15.86
C MET A 217 15.26 -5.06 -17.13
N ASP A 218 14.32 -5.80 -17.69
CA ASP A 218 14.58 -6.63 -18.88
C ASP A 218 14.86 -5.78 -20.12
N LYS A 219 14.22 -4.60 -20.22
CA LYS A 219 14.38 -3.65 -21.32
C LYS A 219 14.48 -2.22 -20.79
N GLN A 220 15.47 -1.48 -21.25
CA GLN A 220 15.67 -0.08 -20.81
C GLN A 220 14.65 0.89 -21.42
N TRP A 221 14.05 0.54 -22.55
CA TRP A 221 13.05 1.35 -23.24
C TRP A 221 12.03 0.48 -23.96
N GLN A 222 10.82 0.99 -24.07
CA GLN A 222 9.72 0.38 -24.78
C GLN A 222 8.99 1.47 -25.54
N VAL A 223 8.75 1.25 -26.83
CA VAL A 223 7.99 2.16 -27.70
C VAL A 223 6.72 1.46 -28.12
N GLY A 224 5.58 2.11 -27.93
CA GLY A 224 4.29 1.66 -28.41
C GLY A 224 3.62 2.76 -29.22
N ALA A 225 2.99 2.42 -30.34
CA ALA A 225 2.14 3.31 -31.10
C ALA A 225 0.75 2.66 -31.25
N TRP A 226 -0.28 3.45 -31.01
CA TRP A 226 -1.67 3.04 -31.19
C TRP A 226 -2.30 3.94 -32.22
N LEU A 227 -3.03 3.33 -33.13
CA LEU A 227 -3.92 4.01 -34.05
C LEU A 227 -5.31 3.50 -33.73
N ASP A 228 -6.21 4.36 -33.30
CA ASP A 228 -7.62 4.07 -33.17
C ASP A 228 -8.42 5.03 -34.07
N ASP A 229 -9.57 4.61 -34.51
CA ASP A 229 -10.53 5.39 -35.28
C ASP A 229 -11.68 5.91 -34.41
N ALA A 230 -11.51 5.91 -33.09
CA ALA A 230 -12.50 6.39 -32.12
C ALA A 230 -12.66 7.93 -32.15
N GLY A 231 -12.37 8.55 -33.28
CA GLY A 231 -12.69 9.95 -33.53
C GLY A 231 -14.18 10.18 -33.39
N SER A 232 -14.57 11.06 -32.48
CA SER A 232 -15.95 11.50 -32.30
C SER A 232 -16.54 11.97 -33.61
N ARG A 233 -17.66 11.39 -34.02
CA ARG A 233 -18.53 11.90 -35.08
C ARG A 233 -19.36 13.05 -34.54
#